data_3aa315f46ba300628527114134bdde4b
#
_entry.id   3aa315f46ba300628527114134bdde4b
#
_cell.length_a   1.000
_cell.length_b   1.000
_cell.length_c   1.000
_cell.angle_alpha   90.00
_cell.angle_beta   90.00
_cell.angle_gamma   90.00
#
_symmetry.space_group_name_H-M   'P 1'
#
loop_
_entity.id
_entity.type
_entity.pdbx_description
1 polymer ?
#
loop_
_entity_poly.entity_id
_entity_poly.type
_entity_poly.pdbx_seq_one_letter_code
_entity_poly.pdbx_strand_id
1 'polypeptide(L)'
;MNVTAVLKKPSATTAFTDYHVADISLAPWGRREMDIAETEMPGLMAIREEYAAKQPLKGARITGSLHMTIQTAVLIETLKALGAEIRWASCNIFSTQDHAAAAIAAAGIPVFAYKGESLKEYWDYTHKIFEWADGGHTNMILDDGGDATLLLHLGARAEKDITLLDKPGSEEERILFASIKERIASQPGWYAKNLAAVKGVTEETTTGVHRLYQMHKRGELKFPAFNVNDSVTKSKFDNLYGCRESLVDGIKRATDVMIAGKIAVVAGYGDVGKGSAQALRALSAQVWITEIDPICALQAAMEGYRVVTMEYAADKADIFVTTTGNFKVITHAHMAKMKNQAIVCNIGHFDNEIDVASLEGYRWEEIKPQVDHVIFPDGKRIILLAKGRLVNLGCGTGHPSYVMSSSFANQVLAQIELWSHNKNYPVGVYVLPKKLDEHVARLQLKKLNVQLTELTAEQAAYINVNKEGPYKSEHYRY
;
A
#
# COMPACT_ATOMS: atom_id res chain seq x y z
N MET A 1 -44.63 35.75 -20.73
CA MET A 1 -43.65 35.44 -21.79
C MET A 1 -42.88 34.18 -21.35
N ASN A 2 -43.27 33.04 -21.95
CA ASN A 2 -42.60 31.75 -21.64
C ASN A 2 -41.33 31.66 -22.49
N VAL A 3 -40.17 31.58 -21.83
CA VAL A 3 -38.92 31.24 -22.47
C VAL A 3 -38.62 29.79 -22.20
N THR A 4 -38.99 28.92 -23.18
CA THR A 4 -38.63 27.52 -23.19
C THR A 4 -37.13 27.38 -23.56
N ALA A 5 -36.31 27.11 -22.55
CA ALA A 5 -34.89 26.79 -22.81
C ALA A 5 -34.84 25.39 -23.45
N VAL A 6 -34.42 25.36 -24.72
CA VAL A 6 -34.11 24.14 -25.47
C VAL A 6 -32.83 23.58 -24.90
N LEU A 7 -32.95 22.51 -24.09
CA LEU A 7 -31.81 21.71 -23.69
C LEU A 7 -31.20 21.04 -24.94
N LYS A 8 -30.02 21.51 -25.34
CA LYS A 8 -29.20 20.82 -26.33
C LYS A 8 -28.88 19.42 -25.81
N LYS A 9 -29.29 18.37 -26.55
CA LYS A 9 -28.79 17.02 -26.35
C LYS A 9 -27.27 17.05 -26.41
N PRO A 10 -26.55 16.40 -25.47
CA PRO A 10 -25.11 16.27 -25.59
C PRO A 10 -24.80 15.46 -26.85
N SER A 11 -23.83 15.95 -27.64
CA SER A 11 -23.25 15.21 -28.77
C SER A 11 -22.74 13.88 -28.26
N ALA A 12 -22.89 12.82 -29.05
CA ALA A 12 -22.34 11.51 -28.76
C ALA A 12 -20.83 11.60 -28.60
N THR A 13 -20.37 11.76 -27.34
CA THR A 13 -19.00 11.51 -26.95
C THR A 13 -18.78 10.02 -27.08
N THR A 14 -17.77 9.59 -27.84
CA THR A 14 -17.29 8.21 -27.85
C THR A 14 -17.16 7.75 -26.40
N ALA A 15 -17.83 6.65 -26.04
CA ALA A 15 -17.80 6.14 -24.69
C ALA A 15 -16.33 5.89 -24.27
N PHE A 16 -15.93 6.39 -23.09
CA PHE A 16 -14.62 6.13 -22.54
C PHE A 16 -14.46 4.61 -22.30
N THR A 17 -13.41 3.99 -22.84
CA THR A 17 -13.20 2.54 -22.81
C THR A 17 -11.79 2.15 -22.32
N ASP A 18 -10.95 3.11 -21.93
CA ASP A 18 -9.58 2.85 -21.49
C ASP A 18 -9.54 2.45 -19.98
N TYR A 19 -10.21 1.37 -19.67
CA TYR A 19 -10.24 0.79 -18.32
C TYR A 19 -10.54 -0.71 -18.37
N HIS A 20 -10.21 -1.42 -17.27
CA HIS A 20 -10.68 -2.77 -17.00
C HIS A 20 -11.06 -2.89 -15.53
N VAL A 21 -12.35 -3.11 -15.26
CA VAL A 21 -12.93 -3.25 -13.91
C VAL A 21 -13.94 -4.40 -13.90
N ALA A 22 -14.23 -4.96 -12.74
CA ALA A 22 -15.15 -6.09 -12.62
C ALA A 22 -16.56 -5.78 -13.16
N ASP A 23 -17.12 -4.65 -12.76
CA ASP A 23 -18.46 -4.21 -13.15
C ASP A 23 -18.60 -2.69 -13.04
N ILE A 24 -18.71 -2.02 -14.16
CA ILE A 24 -18.86 -0.55 -14.23
C ILE A 24 -20.17 -0.06 -13.58
N SER A 25 -21.20 -0.92 -13.47
CA SER A 25 -22.47 -0.57 -12.85
C SER A 25 -22.36 -0.31 -11.35
N LEU A 26 -21.26 -0.70 -10.72
CA LEU A 26 -20.95 -0.42 -9.30
C LEU A 26 -20.50 1.04 -9.05
N ALA A 27 -20.27 1.84 -10.09
CA ALA A 27 -19.77 3.20 -9.97
C ALA A 27 -20.61 4.11 -9.05
N PRO A 28 -21.96 4.10 -9.09
CA PRO A 28 -22.76 4.91 -8.19
C PRO A 28 -22.61 4.51 -6.71
N TRP A 29 -22.35 3.24 -6.42
CA TRP A 29 -22.03 2.81 -5.06
C TRP A 29 -20.67 3.33 -4.64
N GLY A 30 -19.63 3.11 -5.47
CA GLY A 30 -18.29 3.63 -5.22
C GLY A 30 -18.28 5.12 -4.95
N ARG A 31 -19.02 5.93 -5.74
CA ARG A 31 -19.12 7.37 -5.53
C ARG A 31 -19.67 7.72 -4.12
N ARG A 32 -20.72 7.06 -3.69
CA ARG A 32 -21.31 7.31 -2.36
C ARG A 32 -20.35 6.97 -1.22
N GLU A 33 -19.56 5.91 -1.35
CA GLU A 33 -18.54 5.59 -0.35
C GLU A 33 -17.36 6.58 -0.40
N MET A 34 -16.97 7.04 -1.58
CA MET A 34 -15.99 8.12 -1.71
C MET A 34 -16.46 9.41 -1.04
N ASP A 35 -17.76 9.76 -1.14
CA ASP A 35 -18.32 10.93 -0.47
C ASP A 35 -18.19 10.82 1.06
N ILE A 36 -18.36 9.62 1.63
CA ILE A 36 -18.10 9.36 3.05
C ILE A 36 -16.60 9.49 3.35
N ALA A 37 -15.73 8.86 2.54
CA ALA A 37 -14.28 8.89 2.74
C ALA A 37 -13.73 10.32 2.69
N GLU A 38 -14.19 11.17 1.79
CA GLU A 38 -13.79 12.57 1.71
C GLU A 38 -14.05 13.34 3.01
N THR A 39 -15.14 13.03 3.73
CA THR A 39 -15.42 13.64 5.05
C THR A 39 -14.45 13.18 6.13
N GLU A 40 -13.85 12.00 5.98
CA GLU A 40 -12.90 11.39 6.90
C GLU A 40 -11.42 11.56 6.48
N MET A 41 -11.16 12.28 5.37
CA MET A 41 -9.81 12.52 4.84
C MET A 41 -9.44 14.02 4.85
N PRO A 42 -9.47 14.69 6.02
CA PRO A 42 -9.39 16.15 6.11
C PRO A 42 -8.07 16.72 5.58
N GLY A 43 -6.94 16.03 5.80
CA GLY A 43 -5.64 16.49 5.33
C GLY A 43 -5.54 16.45 3.81
N LEU A 44 -5.98 15.35 3.20
CA LEU A 44 -5.96 15.20 1.74
C LEU A 44 -6.93 16.19 1.07
N MET A 45 -8.12 16.37 1.64
CA MET A 45 -9.10 17.32 1.10
C MET A 45 -8.64 18.77 1.24
N ALA A 46 -7.97 19.14 2.34
CA ALA A 46 -7.37 20.46 2.50
C ALA A 46 -6.27 20.73 1.46
N ILE A 47 -5.44 19.74 1.14
CA ILE A 47 -4.44 19.84 0.08
C ILE A 47 -5.12 20.02 -1.28
N ARG A 48 -6.18 19.25 -1.57
CA ARG A 48 -6.96 19.41 -2.80
C ARG A 48 -7.48 20.85 -2.93
N GLU A 49 -8.08 21.39 -1.87
CA GLU A 49 -8.60 22.76 -1.86
C GLU A 49 -7.49 23.80 -2.04
N GLU A 50 -6.36 23.66 -1.32
CA GLU A 50 -5.25 24.61 -1.37
C GLU A 50 -4.56 24.68 -2.75
N TYR A 51 -4.40 23.53 -3.41
CA TYR A 51 -3.59 23.40 -4.62
C TYR A 51 -4.38 23.29 -5.93
N ALA A 52 -5.69 22.96 -5.91
CA ALA A 52 -6.46 22.75 -7.14
C ALA A 52 -6.41 23.93 -8.11
N ALA A 53 -6.54 25.17 -7.62
CA ALA A 53 -6.47 26.36 -8.46
C ALA A 53 -5.06 26.62 -9.04
N LYS A 54 -4.01 26.18 -8.34
CA LYS A 54 -2.60 26.37 -8.72
C LYS A 54 -2.13 25.34 -9.75
N GLN A 55 -2.78 24.17 -9.79
CA GLN A 55 -2.46 23.05 -10.66
C GLN A 55 -0.95 22.67 -10.68
N PRO A 56 -0.32 22.40 -9.53
CA PRO A 56 1.13 22.20 -9.47
C PRO A 56 1.60 20.95 -10.21
N LEU A 57 0.70 19.99 -10.48
CA LEU A 57 0.99 18.77 -11.23
C LEU A 57 0.64 18.85 -12.72
N LYS A 58 0.36 20.04 -13.24
CA LYS A 58 0.09 20.22 -14.67
C LYS A 58 1.24 19.67 -15.52
N GLY A 59 0.92 18.77 -16.44
CA GLY A 59 1.89 18.08 -17.31
C GLY A 59 2.54 16.83 -16.66
N ALA A 60 2.26 16.56 -15.39
CA ALA A 60 2.63 15.29 -14.80
C ALA A 60 1.74 14.17 -15.34
N ARG A 61 2.36 13.09 -15.81
CA ARG A 61 1.73 11.82 -16.21
C ARG A 61 2.08 10.77 -15.19
N ILE A 62 1.17 10.58 -14.24
CA ILE A 62 1.38 9.71 -13.07
C ILE A 62 0.86 8.32 -13.38
N THR A 63 1.75 7.34 -13.34
CA THR A 63 1.41 5.92 -13.31
C THR A 63 1.35 5.49 -11.86
N GLY A 64 0.17 5.07 -11.39
CA GLY A 64 -0.03 4.60 -10.02
C GLY A 64 -0.18 3.09 -9.95
N SER A 65 0.57 2.47 -9.05
CA SER A 65 0.48 1.06 -8.68
C SER A 65 0.32 0.99 -7.16
N LEU A 66 -0.91 1.10 -6.70
CA LEU A 66 -1.27 1.09 -5.28
C LEU A 66 -2.69 0.54 -5.13
N HIS A 67 -2.98 -0.12 -4.01
CA HIS A 67 -4.27 -0.77 -3.71
C HIS A 67 -5.46 0.06 -4.16
N MET A 68 -6.31 -0.45 -5.07
CA MET A 68 -7.44 0.29 -5.61
C MET A 68 -8.64 0.29 -4.65
N THR A 69 -8.50 1.00 -3.54
CA THR A 69 -9.52 1.17 -2.51
C THR A 69 -10.32 2.46 -2.70
N ILE A 70 -11.36 2.65 -1.89
CA ILE A 70 -12.13 3.90 -1.83
C ILE A 70 -11.22 5.09 -1.51
N GLN A 71 -10.30 4.95 -0.56
CA GLN A 71 -9.36 6.01 -0.18
C GLN A 71 -8.41 6.35 -1.34
N THR A 72 -7.97 5.34 -2.07
CA THR A 72 -7.15 5.52 -3.28
C THR A 72 -7.91 6.24 -4.38
N ALA A 73 -9.21 5.98 -4.53
CA ALA A 73 -10.04 6.72 -5.46
C ALA A 73 -10.08 8.22 -5.12
N VAL A 74 -10.15 8.58 -3.84
CA VAL A 74 -10.05 9.99 -3.39
C VAL A 74 -8.67 10.59 -3.69
N LEU A 75 -7.57 9.81 -3.52
CA LEU A 75 -6.22 10.22 -3.91
C LEU A 75 -6.12 10.50 -5.42
N ILE A 76 -6.61 9.58 -6.25
CA ILE A 76 -6.60 9.72 -7.71
C ILE A 76 -7.32 10.98 -8.15
N GLU A 77 -8.51 11.24 -7.63
CA GLU A 77 -9.26 12.47 -7.93
C GLU A 77 -8.56 13.73 -7.41
N THR A 78 -7.84 13.63 -6.29
CA THR A 78 -7.02 14.73 -5.78
C THR A 78 -5.89 15.04 -6.74
N LEU A 79 -5.09 14.05 -7.15
CA LEU A 79 -4.00 14.24 -8.11
C LEU A 79 -4.51 14.81 -9.45
N LYS A 80 -5.65 14.34 -9.94
CA LYS A 80 -6.32 14.88 -11.14
C LYS A 80 -6.72 16.34 -10.96
N ALA A 81 -7.31 16.68 -9.79
CA ALA A 81 -7.70 18.07 -9.49
C ALA A 81 -6.47 19.01 -9.44
N LEU A 82 -5.30 18.50 -9.10
CA LEU A 82 -4.04 19.23 -9.09
C LEU A 82 -3.37 19.33 -10.48
N GLY A 83 -4.00 18.77 -11.52
CA GLY A 83 -3.58 18.91 -12.93
C GLY A 83 -2.86 17.73 -13.53
N ALA A 84 -2.71 16.60 -12.81
CA ALA A 84 -2.08 15.40 -13.34
C ALA A 84 -3.00 14.64 -14.32
N GLU A 85 -2.39 14.00 -15.32
CA GLU A 85 -2.95 12.87 -16.06
C GLU A 85 -2.59 11.58 -15.34
N ILE A 86 -3.52 10.62 -15.24
CA ILE A 86 -3.35 9.47 -14.34
C ILE A 86 -3.74 8.18 -15.04
N ARG A 87 -2.98 7.12 -14.79
CA ARG A 87 -3.32 5.73 -15.11
C ARG A 87 -3.04 4.88 -13.87
N TRP A 88 -3.93 3.95 -13.53
CA TRP A 88 -3.85 3.25 -12.26
C TRP A 88 -4.06 1.75 -12.36
N ALA A 89 -3.30 0.96 -11.59
CA ALA A 89 -3.54 -0.46 -11.33
C ALA A 89 -3.40 -0.74 -9.83
N SER A 90 -3.93 -1.86 -9.37
CA SER A 90 -3.69 -2.31 -8.01
C SER A 90 -2.29 -2.93 -7.86
N CYS A 91 -1.70 -2.82 -6.69
CA CYS A 91 -0.43 -3.46 -6.34
C CYS A 91 -0.61 -4.84 -5.67
N ASN A 92 -1.84 -5.37 -5.64
CA ASN A 92 -2.15 -6.68 -5.05
C ASN A 92 -3.45 -7.25 -5.64
N ILE A 93 -3.43 -8.53 -5.98
CA ILE A 93 -4.53 -9.22 -6.66
C ILE A 93 -5.84 -9.33 -5.86
N PHE A 94 -5.81 -9.13 -4.53
CA PHE A 94 -6.99 -9.26 -3.66
C PHE A 94 -7.41 -7.95 -2.99
N SER A 95 -6.71 -6.84 -3.21
CA SER A 95 -6.93 -5.60 -2.46
C SER A 95 -7.91 -4.63 -3.10
N THR A 96 -8.28 -4.82 -4.37
CA THR A 96 -9.21 -3.92 -5.07
C THR A 96 -10.60 -3.96 -4.43
N GLN A 97 -11.19 -2.78 -4.26
CA GLN A 97 -12.64 -2.61 -4.05
C GLN A 97 -13.27 -2.30 -5.41
N ASP A 98 -14.02 -3.25 -5.97
CA ASP A 98 -14.51 -3.17 -7.35
C ASP A 98 -15.36 -1.94 -7.62
N HIS A 99 -16.15 -1.49 -6.63
CA HIS A 99 -16.94 -0.27 -6.73
C HIS A 99 -16.09 1.00 -6.71
N ALA A 100 -14.89 0.99 -6.09
CA ALA A 100 -13.96 2.10 -6.16
C ALA A 100 -13.33 2.20 -7.56
N ALA A 101 -12.89 1.07 -8.11
CA ALA A 101 -12.37 1.00 -9.48
C ALA A 101 -13.42 1.45 -10.50
N ALA A 102 -14.67 0.99 -10.34
CA ALA A 102 -15.80 1.40 -11.20
C ALA A 102 -16.07 2.92 -11.12
N ALA A 103 -16.01 3.52 -9.93
CA ALA A 103 -16.21 4.97 -9.77
C ALA A 103 -15.14 5.78 -10.51
N ILE A 104 -13.89 5.37 -10.45
CA ILE A 104 -12.77 6.02 -11.16
C ILE A 104 -12.88 5.84 -12.67
N ALA A 105 -13.22 4.65 -13.14
CA ALA A 105 -13.48 4.40 -14.57
C ALA A 105 -14.63 5.27 -15.09
N ALA A 106 -15.74 5.36 -14.36
CA ALA A 106 -16.89 6.19 -14.72
C ALA A 106 -16.56 7.71 -14.71
N ALA A 107 -15.57 8.14 -13.93
CA ALA A 107 -15.03 9.51 -13.94
C ALA A 107 -14.08 9.78 -15.12
N GLY A 108 -13.90 8.81 -16.03
CA GLY A 108 -13.04 8.94 -17.23
C GLY A 108 -11.55 8.91 -16.90
N ILE A 109 -11.15 8.17 -15.87
CA ILE A 109 -9.76 7.97 -15.49
C ILE A 109 -9.38 6.52 -15.79
N PRO A 110 -8.31 6.26 -16.55
CA PRO A 110 -7.83 4.91 -16.85
C PRO A 110 -7.49 4.13 -15.56
N VAL A 111 -8.15 3.03 -15.32
CA VAL A 111 -7.96 2.14 -14.18
C VAL A 111 -8.10 0.68 -14.62
N PHE A 112 -7.16 -0.15 -14.20
CA PHE A 112 -7.07 -1.56 -14.54
C PHE A 112 -6.91 -2.35 -13.25
N ALA A 113 -8.02 -2.75 -12.64
CA ALA A 113 -8.02 -3.47 -11.38
C ALA A 113 -9.38 -4.10 -11.09
N TYR A 114 -9.38 -5.32 -10.59
CA TYR A 114 -10.54 -5.95 -9.96
C TYR A 114 -10.10 -6.94 -8.87
N LYS A 115 -10.98 -7.22 -7.92
CA LYS A 115 -10.66 -8.14 -6.83
C LYS A 115 -10.61 -9.58 -7.32
N GLY A 116 -9.46 -10.24 -7.16
CA GLY A 116 -9.27 -11.62 -7.59
C GLY A 116 -8.70 -11.77 -9.00
N GLU A 117 -8.09 -10.71 -9.55
CA GLU A 117 -7.31 -10.81 -10.78
C GLU A 117 -6.22 -11.88 -10.65
N SER A 118 -5.89 -12.55 -11.75
CA SER A 118 -4.80 -13.52 -11.81
C SER A 118 -3.45 -12.81 -11.78
N LEU A 119 -2.37 -13.54 -11.41
CA LEU A 119 -1.01 -12.98 -11.49
C LEU A 119 -0.63 -12.53 -12.90
N LYS A 120 -1.18 -13.20 -13.94
CA LYS A 120 -0.95 -12.75 -15.32
C LYS A 120 -1.61 -11.40 -15.59
N GLU A 121 -2.88 -11.23 -15.20
CA GLU A 121 -3.60 -9.97 -15.37
C GLU A 121 -2.97 -8.85 -14.56
N TYR A 122 -2.50 -9.14 -13.34
CA TYR A 122 -1.75 -8.20 -12.50
C TYR A 122 -0.55 -7.59 -13.25
N TRP A 123 0.29 -8.44 -13.88
CA TRP A 123 1.43 -7.96 -14.64
C TRP A 123 1.04 -7.33 -15.99
N ASP A 124 -0.02 -7.80 -16.62
CA ASP A 124 -0.58 -7.17 -17.82
C ASP A 124 -1.08 -5.74 -17.49
N TYR A 125 -1.77 -5.55 -16.38
CA TYR A 125 -2.24 -4.23 -15.92
C TYR A 125 -1.09 -3.33 -15.48
N THR A 126 -0.08 -3.88 -14.82
CA THR A 126 1.15 -3.14 -14.49
C THR A 126 1.88 -2.65 -15.74
N HIS A 127 1.84 -3.37 -16.85
CA HIS A 127 2.30 -2.85 -18.15
C HIS A 127 1.34 -1.79 -18.70
N LYS A 128 0.03 -2.05 -18.61
CA LYS A 128 -1.03 -1.21 -19.19
C LYS A 128 -1.04 0.21 -18.66
N ILE A 129 -0.69 0.41 -17.40
CA ILE A 129 -0.61 1.76 -16.82
C ILE A 129 0.53 2.62 -17.39
N PHE A 130 1.49 2.03 -18.09
CA PHE A 130 2.54 2.78 -18.83
C PHE A 130 2.18 3.06 -20.30
N GLU A 131 1.04 2.59 -20.79
CA GLU A 131 0.60 2.77 -22.18
C GLU A 131 -0.35 3.96 -22.30
N TRP A 132 0.14 5.08 -22.79
CA TRP A 132 -0.65 6.29 -23.02
C TRP A 132 -1.25 6.32 -24.42
N ALA A 133 -2.53 6.67 -24.54
CA ALA A 133 -3.27 6.61 -25.82
C ALA A 133 -2.68 7.49 -26.92
N ASP A 134 -1.98 8.56 -26.56
CA ASP A 134 -1.30 9.46 -27.50
C ASP A 134 0.13 9.02 -27.87
N GLY A 135 0.56 7.85 -27.40
CA GLY A 135 1.92 7.34 -27.59
C GLY A 135 2.99 8.02 -26.74
N GLY A 136 2.60 8.88 -25.79
CA GLY A 136 3.49 9.49 -24.82
C GLY A 136 3.98 8.51 -23.74
N HIS A 137 4.72 9.02 -22.78
CA HIS A 137 5.33 8.23 -21.72
C HIS A 137 4.94 8.74 -20.33
N THR A 138 4.92 7.83 -19.36
CA THR A 138 4.89 8.15 -17.94
C THR A 138 6.10 8.99 -17.57
N ASN A 139 5.88 10.03 -16.76
CA ASN A 139 6.98 10.86 -16.27
C ASN A 139 7.06 10.92 -14.74
N MET A 140 6.05 10.37 -14.02
CA MET A 140 6.03 10.21 -12.57
C MET A 140 5.43 8.85 -12.21
N ILE A 141 5.95 8.22 -11.17
CA ILE A 141 5.42 6.96 -10.63
C ILE A 141 4.97 7.20 -9.19
N LEU A 142 3.82 6.64 -8.82
CA LEU A 142 3.38 6.47 -7.44
C LEU A 142 3.24 4.97 -7.21
N ASP A 143 4.10 4.39 -6.39
CA ASP A 143 4.27 2.94 -6.23
C ASP A 143 4.02 2.50 -4.79
N ASP A 144 3.61 1.26 -4.63
CA ASP A 144 3.39 0.61 -3.34
C ASP A 144 3.90 -0.84 -3.42
N GLY A 145 5.10 -1.06 -2.88
CA GLY A 145 5.84 -2.31 -3.01
C GLY A 145 6.90 -2.30 -4.11
N GLY A 146 6.91 -1.27 -4.95
CA GLY A 146 7.93 -1.03 -5.96
C GLY A 146 7.82 -1.91 -7.21
N ASP A 147 6.67 -2.51 -7.51
CA ASP A 147 6.53 -3.43 -8.65
C ASP A 147 6.50 -2.70 -9.99
N ALA A 148 5.84 -1.54 -10.09
CA ALA A 148 5.87 -0.72 -11.31
C ALA A 148 7.30 -0.21 -11.58
N THR A 149 8.01 0.20 -10.54
CA THR A 149 9.42 0.62 -10.61
C THR A 149 10.33 -0.54 -11.02
N LEU A 150 10.15 -1.73 -10.41
CA LEU A 150 10.89 -2.95 -10.75
C LEU A 150 10.70 -3.33 -12.21
N LEU A 151 9.44 -3.34 -12.68
CA LEU A 151 9.09 -3.71 -14.04
C LEU A 151 9.89 -2.92 -15.07
N LEU A 152 9.94 -1.58 -14.94
CA LEU A 152 10.70 -0.74 -15.87
C LEU A 152 12.21 -0.98 -15.80
N HIS A 153 12.76 -1.10 -14.60
CA HIS A 153 14.19 -1.27 -14.42
C HIS A 153 14.67 -2.66 -14.89
N LEU A 154 13.93 -3.72 -14.50
CA LEU A 154 14.24 -5.08 -14.91
C LEU A 154 14.08 -5.25 -16.43
N GLY A 155 12.96 -4.73 -16.98
CA GLY A 155 12.71 -4.79 -18.41
C GLY A 155 13.79 -4.06 -19.23
N ALA A 156 14.20 -2.86 -18.82
CA ALA A 156 15.26 -2.11 -19.52
C ALA A 156 16.65 -2.77 -19.41
N ARG A 157 16.90 -3.52 -18.35
CA ARG A 157 18.10 -4.36 -18.22
C ARG A 157 18.00 -5.59 -19.10
N ALA A 158 16.83 -6.24 -19.12
CA ALA A 158 16.58 -7.44 -19.92
C ALA A 158 16.60 -7.16 -21.43
N GLU A 159 16.26 -5.95 -21.89
CA GLU A 159 16.47 -5.50 -23.27
C GLU A 159 17.95 -5.56 -23.70
N LYS A 160 18.86 -5.44 -22.75
CA LYS A 160 20.32 -5.52 -23.00
C LYS A 160 20.87 -6.93 -22.77
N ASP A 161 20.31 -7.66 -21.81
CA ASP A 161 20.70 -9.00 -21.42
C ASP A 161 19.48 -9.82 -21.01
N ILE A 162 18.89 -10.53 -21.96
CA ILE A 162 17.68 -11.34 -21.78
C ILE A 162 17.90 -12.50 -20.79
N THR A 163 19.16 -12.92 -20.54
CA THR A 163 19.48 -14.04 -19.65
C THR A 163 19.17 -13.73 -18.18
N LEU A 164 18.96 -12.46 -17.84
CA LEU A 164 18.49 -12.05 -16.52
C LEU A 164 17.10 -12.66 -16.17
N LEU A 165 16.34 -13.09 -17.18
CA LEU A 165 15.00 -13.64 -17.05
C LEU A 165 14.96 -15.18 -17.15
N ASP A 166 16.10 -15.89 -17.03
CA ASP A 166 16.11 -17.34 -17.26
C ASP A 166 15.88 -18.18 -16.02
N LYS A 167 16.03 -17.59 -14.82
CA LYS A 167 15.94 -18.31 -13.54
C LYS A 167 14.98 -17.63 -12.58
N PRO A 168 13.66 -17.80 -12.76
CA PRO A 168 12.69 -17.28 -11.79
C PRO A 168 12.79 -18.04 -10.47
N GLY A 169 12.72 -17.32 -9.34
CA GLY A 169 12.77 -17.88 -8.00
C GLY A 169 11.38 -18.21 -7.41
N SER A 170 10.31 -17.76 -8.10
CA SER A 170 8.91 -17.96 -7.68
C SER A 170 7.99 -18.07 -8.90
N GLU A 171 6.74 -18.51 -8.66
CA GLU A 171 5.69 -18.52 -9.69
C GLU A 171 5.39 -17.10 -10.20
N GLU A 172 5.36 -16.12 -9.30
CA GLU A 172 5.14 -14.73 -9.66
C GLU A 172 6.28 -14.20 -10.56
N GLU A 173 7.55 -14.47 -10.22
CA GLU A 173 8.68 -14.11 -11.08
C GLU A 173 8.62 -14.83 -12.43
N ARG A 174 8.17 -16.09 -12.48
CA ARG A 174 8.01 -16.82 -13.73
C ARG A 174 7.04 -16.12 -14.68
N ILE A 175 5.92 -15.63 -14.15
CA ILE A 175 4.89 -14.91 -14.91
C ILE A 175 5.43 -13.55 -15.34
N LEU A 176 6.04 -12.79 -14.43
CA LEU A 176 6.67 -11.51 -14.72
C LEU A 176 7.73 -11.65 -15.84
N PHE A 177 8.63 -12.62 -15.72
CA PHE A 177 9.71 -12.82 -16.71
C PHE A 177 9.14 -13.19 -18.07
N ALA A 178 8.09 -14.01 -18.12
CA ALA A 178 7.40 -14.34 -19.37
C ALA A 178 6.78 -13.08 -20.01
N SER A 179 6.10 -12.25 -19.25
CA SER A 179 5.48 -11.01 -19.74
C SER A 179 6.51 -10.00 -20.24
N ILE A 180 7.66 -9.88 -19.56
CA ILE A 180 8.77 -9.02 -20.02
C ILE A 180 9.35 -9.55 -21.34
N LYS A 181 9.59 -10.86 -21.46
CA LYS A 181 10.10 -11.47 -22.70
C LYS A 181 9.15 -11.23 -23.87
N GLU A 182 7.85 -11.40 -23.66
CA GLU A 182 6.81 -11.13 -24.66
C GLU A 182 6.81 -9.65 -25.09
N ARG A 183 6.90 -8.72 -24.15
CA ARG A 183 6.97 -7.27 -24.44
C ARG A 183 8.22 -6.91 -25.22
N ILE A 184 9.38 -7.43 -24.85
CA ILE A 184 10.65 -7.18 -25.57
C ILE A 184 10.55 -7.69 -27.01
N ALA A 185 9.96 -8.87 -27.22
CA ALA A 185 9.81 -9.43 -28.57
C ALA A 185 8.87 -8.61 -29.45
N SER A 186 7.76 -8.11 -28.88
CA SER A 186 6.74 -7.34 -29.62
C SER A 186 7.08 -5.87 -29.79
N GLN A 187 7.76 -5.26 -28.82
CA GLN A 187 8.07 -3.83 -28.79
C GLN A 187 9.49 -3.57 -28.27
N PRO A 188 10.54 -3.86 -29.06
CA PRO A 188 11.94 -3.64 -28.66
C PRO A 188 12.21 -2.19 -28.25
N GLY A 189 12.88 -1.98 -27.13
CA GLY A 189 13.21 -0.65 -26.59
C GLY A 189 12.06 0.02 -25.83
N TRP A 190 10.94 -0.65 -25.61
CA TRP A 190 9.80 -0.08 -24.89
C TRP A 190 10.13 0.29 -23.45
N TYR A 191 10.82 -0.60 -22.71
CA TYR A 191 11.21 -0.36 -21.32
C TYR A 191 12.23 0.77 -21.20
N ALA A 192 13.26 0.77 -22.04
CA ALA A 192 14.30 1.80 -22.01
C ALA A 192 13.72 3.19 -22.30
N LYS A 193 12.75 3.32 -23.23
CA LYS A 193 12.08 4.58 -23.55
C LYS A 193 11.23 5.06 -22.39
N ASN A 194 10.41 4.19 -21.78
CA ASN A 194 9.59 4.55 -20.63
C ASN A 194 10.47 4.92 -19.43
N LEU A 195 11.50 4.13 -19.12
CA LEU A 195 12.42 4.38 -18.02
C LEU A 195 13.11 5.76 -18.15
N ALA A 196 13.51 6.14 -19.36
CA ALA A 196 14.18 7.41 -19.63
C ALA A 196 13.25 8.63 -19.47
N ALA A 197 11.94 8.46 -19.59
CA ALA A 197 10.96 9.52 -19.43
C ALA A 197 10.60 9.81 -17.98
N VAL A 198 10.79 8.85 -17.07
CA VAL A 198 10.45 8.98 -15.66
C VAL A 198 11.39 9.95 -14.97
N LYS A 199 10.82 10.96 -14.29
CA LYS A 199 11.54 11.94 -13.48
C LYS A 199 11.71 11.50 -12.03
N GLY A 200 10.85 10.59 -11.54
CA GLY A 200 10.96 10.05 -10.20
C GLY A 200 9.77 9.21 -9.75
N VAL A 201 9.92 8.60 -8.60
CA VAL A 201 8.93 7.76 -7.93
C VAL A 201 8.70 8.20 -6.50
N THR A 202 7.45 8.07 -6.02
CA THR A 202 7.12 8.11 -4.60
C THR A 202 6.65 6.73 -4.16
N GLU A 203 7.22 6.22 -3.08
CA GLU A 203 6.99 4.84 -2.59
C GLU A 203 6.28 4.85 -1.25
N GLU A 204 5.18 4.10 -1.16
CA GLU A 204 4.27 4.06 -0.02
C GLU A 204 4.73 3.15 1.11
N THR A 205 5.38 2.01 0.81
CA THR A 205 5.54 0.95 1.80
C THR A 205 6.98 0.57 2.07
N THR A 206 7.24 0.06 3.29
CA THR A 206 8.57 -0.37 3.77
C THR A 206 9.27 -1.30 2.80
N THR A 207 8.55 -2.26 2.22
CA THR A 207 9.15 -3.26 1.32
C THR A 207 9.64 -2.63 0.01
N GLY A 208 8.85 -1.75 -0.58
CA GLY A 208 9.25 -1.01 -1.79
C GLY A 208 10.42 -0.07 -1.50
N VAL A 209 10.39 0.63 -0.37
CA VAL A 209 11.51 1.47 0.09
C VAL A 209 12.80 0.66 0.23
N HIS A 210 12.74 -0.53 0.83
CA HIS A 210 13.91 -1.41 0.95
C HIS A 210 14.45 -1.81 -0.43
N ARG A 211 13.58 -2.12 -1.38
CA ARG A 211 13.93 -2.41 -2.78
C ARG A 211 14.62 -1.21 -3.44
N LEU A 212 14.11 0.01 -3.25
CA LEU A 212 14.71 1.24 -3.78
C LEU A 212 16.11 1.49 -3.22
N TYR A 213 16.33 1.32 -1.91
CA TYR A 213 17.66 1.42 -1.31
C TYR A 213 18.62 0.38 -1.86
N GLN A 214 18.18 -0.86 -2.05
CA GLN A 214 19.01 -1.90 -2.66
C GLN A 214 19.37 -1.57 -4.10
N MET A 215 18.40 -1.12 -4.91
CA MET A 215 18.65 -0.69 -6.30
C MET A 215 19.63 0.48 -6.36
N HIS A 216 19.47 1.46 -5.47
CA HIS A 216 20.40 2.59 -5.38
C HIS A 216 21.81 2.13 -5.02
N LYS A 217 21.95 1.28 -3.99
CA LYS A 217 23.25 0.73 -3.58
C LYS A 217 23.97 -0.04 -4.70
N ARG A 218 23.20 -0.73 -5.56
CA ARG A 218 23.75 -1.45 -6.72
C ARG A 218 23.96 -0.57 -7.96
N GLY A 219 23.63 0.74 -7.92
CA GLY A 219 23.70 1.65 -9.07
C GLY A 219 22.68 1.36 -10.17
N GLU A 220 21.64 0.61 -9.84
CA GLU A 220 20.57 0.20 -10.76
C GLU A 220 19.45 1.24 -10.86
N LEU A 221 19.17 1.98 -9.79
CA LEU A 221 18.14 3.03 -9.76
C LEU A 221 18.49 4.15 -10.77
N LYS A 222 17.53 4.60 -11.59
CA LYS A 222 17.79 5.53 -12.71
C LYS A 222 17.13 6.91 -12.53
N PHE A 223 16.35 7.11 -11.49
CA PHE A 223 15.69 8.37 -11.16
C PHE A 223 15.60 8.54 -9.64
N PRO A 224 15.38 9.76 -9.12
CA PRO A 224 15.18 9.98 -7.69
C PRO A 224 13.91 9.31 -7.18
N ALA A 225 13.94 8.88 -5.91
CA ALA A 225 12.83 8.26 -5.23
C ALA A 225 12.54 8.98 -3.92
N PHE A 226 11.27 9.25 -3.61
CA PHE A 226 10.83 9.66 -2.29
C PHE A 226 10.29 8.46 -1.50
N ASN A 227 10.93 8.21 -0.38
CA ASN A 227 10.46 7.28 0.63
C ASN A 227 9.38 7.97 1.48
N VAL A 228 8.13 7.80 1.09
CA VAL A 228 6.98 8.35 1.82
C VAL A 228 6.70 7.55 3.08
N ASN A 229 7.01 6.24 3.07
CA ASN A 229 6.80 5.37 4.24
C ASN A 229 7.46 5.91 5.51
N ASP A 230 8.65 6.50 5.41
CA ASP A 230 9.41 6.96 6.57
C ASP A 230 9.08 8.41 6.99
N SER A 231 8.15 9.09 6.32
CA SER A 231 7.50 10.26 6.89
C SER A 231 6.83 9.86 8.21
N VAL A 232 7.00 10.66 9.27
CA VAL A 232 6.49 10.28 10.60
C VAL A 232 4.97 10.21 10.60
N THR A 233 4.31 11.14 9.92
CA THR A 233 2.85 11.15 9.75
C THR A 233 2.33 10.01 8.85
N LYS A 234 3.23 9.22 8.22
CA LYS A 234 2.90 7.96 7.56
C LYS A 234 3.23 6.78 8.46
N SER A 235 4.50 6.52 8.76
CA SER A 235 4.93 5.30 9.46
C SER A 235 4.36 5.14 10.86
N LYS A 236 4.26 6.24 11.63
CA LYS A 236 3.74 6.22 13.00
C LYS A 236 2.20 6.32 13.07
N PHE A 237 1.54 6.49 11.93
CA PHE A 237 0.08 6.58 11.81
C PHE A 237 -0.49 5.39 11.02
N ASP A 238 -0.17 5.29 9.75
CA ASP A 238 -0.62 4.22 8.85
C ASP A 238 -0.18 2.84 9.37
N ASN A 239 1.13 2.62 9.48
CA ASN A 239 1.64 1.31 9.86
C ASN A 239 1.21 0.91 11.29
N LEU A 240 1.04 1.88 12.18
CA LEU A 240 0.63 1.64 13.57
C LEU A 240 -0.89 1.62 13.73
N TYR A 241 -1.54 2.75 13.51
CA TYR A 241 -2.98 2.89 13.77
C TYR A 241 -3.83 2.24 12.70
N GLY A 242 -3.38 2.26 11.44
CA GLY A 242 -4.05 1.56 10.34
C GLY A 242 -4.10 0.06 10.58
N CYS A 243 -2.98 -0.56 10.95
CA CYS A 243 -2.95 -1.99 11.28
C CYS A 243 -3.72 -2.32 12.55
N ARG A 244 -3.75 -1.40 13.54
CA ARG A 244 -4.54 -1.58 14.76
C ARG A 244 -6.04 -1.72 14.48
N GLU A 245 -6.57 -0.93 13.55
CA GLU A 245 -7.98 -1.02 13.15
C GLU A 245 -8.23 -2.20 12.20
N SER A 246 -7.42 -2.33 11.15
CA SER A 246 -7.70 -3.19 10.01
C SER A 246 -7.37 -4.67 10.22
N LEU A 247 -6.41 -5.02 11.10
CA LEU A 247 -6.09 -6.44 11.38
C LEU A 247 -7.29 -7.16 11.95
N VAL A 248 -7.85 -6.64 13.03
CA VAL A 248 -8.97 -7.30 13.73
C VAL A 248 -10.25 -7.26 12.88
N ASP A 249 -10.44 -6.22 12.07
CA ASP A 249 -11.53 -6.17 11.09
C ASP A 249 -11.41 -7.31 10.07
N GLY A 250 -10.25 -7.50 9.46
CA GLY A 250 -10.00 -8.60 8.53
C GLY A 250 -10.22 -9.98 9.13
N ILE A 251 -9.66 -10.24 10.31
CA ILE A 251 -9.84 -11.52 11.01
C ILE A 251 -11.32 -11.78 11.34
N LYS A 252 -12.04 -10.78 11.84
CA LYS A 252 -13.46 -10.93 12.22
C LYS A 252 -14.36 -11.11 11.00
N ARG A 253 -14.17 -10.36 9.94
CA ARG A 253 -14.92 -10.56 8.68
C ARG A 253 -14.65 -11.95 8.08
N ALA A 254 -13.41 -12.41 8.14
CA ALA A 254 -13.03 -13.72 7.62
C ALA A 254 -13.67 -14.86 8.40
N THR A 255 -13.65 -14.81 9.73
CA THR A 255 -13.88 -16.00 10.57
C THR A 255 -15.03 -15.84 11.54
N ASP A 256 -15.47 -14.62 11.82
CA ASP A 256 -16.49 -14.30 12.86
C ASP A 256 -16.14 -14.87 14.26
N VAL A 257 -14.86 -15.17 14.51
CA VAL A 257 -14.42 -15.73 15.78
C VAL A 257 -14.36 -14.67 16.88
N MET A 258 -14.62 -15.09 18.10
CA MET A 258 -14.36 -14.29 19.28
C MET A 258 -12.84 -14.25 19.55
N ILE A 259 -12.27 -13.08 19.65
CA ILE A 259 -10.83 -12.88 19.90
C ILE A 259 -10.50 -13.01 21.39
N ALA A 260 -11.42 -12.56 22.26
CA ALA A 260 -11.23 -12.62 23.71
C ALA A 260 -10.91 -14.04 24.19
N GLY A 261 -9.94 -14.13 25.11
CA GLY A 261 -9.51 -15.40 25.72
C GLY A 261 -8.58 -16.25 24.85
N LYS A 262 -8.38 -15.92 23.58
CA LYS A 262 -7.46 -16.63 22.70
C LYS A 262 -6.01 -16.21 22.95
N ILE A 263 -5.07 -17.11 22.70
CA ILE A 263 -3.65 -16.80 22.59
C ILE A 263 -3.38 -16.37 21.16
N ALA A 264 -2.94 -15.13 20.98
CA ALA A 264 -2.59 -14.57 19.68
C ALA A 264 -1.08 -14.28 19.62
N VAL A 265 -0.39 -14.82 18.63
CA VAL A 265 1.02 -14.57 18.36
C VAL A 265 1.12 -13.51 17.27
N VAL A 266 1.88 -12.45 17.54
CA VAL A 266 2.27 -11.44 16.57
C VAL A 266 3.77 -11.58 16.34
N ALA A 267 4.14 -11.94 15.12
CA ALA A 267 5.53 -12.04 14.71
C ALA A 267 6.03 -10.68 14.21
N GLY A 268 6.95 -10.08 14.96
CA GLY A 268 7.45 -8.73 14.77
C GLY A 268 6.83 -7.71 15.73
N TYR A 269 7.64 -6.73 16.17
CA TYR A 269 7.20 -5.63 17.06
C TYR A 269 7.69 -4.27 16.57
N GLY A 270 7.76 -4.10 15.24
CA GLY A 270 7.84 -2.81 14.56
C GLY A 270 6.49 -2.07 14.63
N ASP A 271 6.29 -1.02 13.84
CA ASP A 271 5.06 -0.22 13.89
C ASP A 271 3.79 -1.07 13.59
N VAL A 272 3.84 -1.93 12.57
CA VAL A 272 2.76 -2.86 12.22
C VAL A 272 2.48 -3.85 13.35
N GLY A 273 3.52 -4.44 13.92
CA GLY A 273 3.40 -5.39 15.05
C GLY A 273 2.85 -4.73 16.31
N LYS A 274 3.28 -3.52 16.63
CA LYS A 274 2.76 -2.74 17.78
C LYS A 274 1.26 -2.48 17.64
N GLY A 275 0.82 -1.97 16.49
CA GLY A 275 -0.60 -1.75 16.22
C GLY A 275 -1.42 -3.03 16.32
N SER A 276 -0.96 -4.08 15.69
CA SER A 276 -1.59 -5.41 15.71
C SER A 276 -1.72 -5.99 17.12
N ALA A 277 -0.65 -5.93 17.90
CA ALA A 277 -0.63 -6.42 19.28
C ALA A 277 -1.58 -5.62 20.18
N GLN A 278 -1.61 -4.29 20.04
CA GLN A 278 -2.50 -3.42 20.80
C GLN A 278 -3.98 -3.73 20.51
N ALA A 279 -4.35 -3.93 19.25
CA ALA A 279 -5.72 -4.26 18.87
C ALA A 279 -6.19 -5.59 19.45
N LEU A 280 -5.37 -6.63 19.31
CA LEU A 280 -5.68 -7.96 19.84
C LEU A 280 -5.79 -7.94 21.37
N ARG A 281 -4.89 -7.22 22.06
CA ARG A 281 -4.96 -7.05 23.52
C ARG A 281 -6.19 -6.26 23.96
N ALA A 282 -6.56 -5.21 23.21
CA ALA A 282 -7.77 -4.43 23.50
C ALA A 282 -9.05 -5.28 23.39
N LEU A 283 -9.04 -6.31 22.55
CA LEU A 283 -10.12 -7.31 22.47
C LEU A 283 -9.92 -8.47 23.44
N SER A 284 -9.07 -8.33 24.47
CA SER A 284 -8.83 -9.30 25.53
C SER A 284 -8.19 -10.63 25.08
N ALA A 285 -7.39 -10.62 24.01
CA ALA A 285 -6.51 -11.72 23.69
C ALA A 285 -5.29 -11.75 24.63
N GLN A 286 -4.75 -12.93 24.88
CA GLN A 286 -3.41 -13.11 25.46
C GLN A 286 -2.38 -12.99 24.33
N VAL A 287 -1.79 -11.81 24.18
CA VAL A 287 -0.88 -11.53 23.06
C VAL A 287 0.55 -11.92 23.43
N TRP A 288 1.16 -12.74 22.58
CA TRP A 288 2.57 -13.10 22.62
C TRP A 288 3.28 -12.51 21.40
N ILE A 289 4.53 -12.08 21.58
CA ILE A 289 5.35 -11.48 20.53
C ILE A 289 6.51 -12.42 20.19
N THR A 290 6.83 -12.56 18.91
CA THR A 290 8.13 -13.08 18.46
C THR A 290 8.92 -11.96 17.83
N GLU A 291 10.20 -11.82 18.16
CA GLU A 291 11.01 -10.69 17.70
C GLU A 291 12.50 -11.07 17.63
N ILE A 292 13.21 -10.54 16.65
CA ILE A 292 14.66 -10.74 16.48
C ILE A 292 15.48 -9.53 16.95
N ASP A 293 14.90 -8.32 16.92
CA ASP A 293 15.54 -7.10 17.39
C ASP A 293 15.41 -7.02 18.90
N PRO A 294 16.55 -7.01 19.65
CA PRO A 294 16.53 -6.95 21.11
C PRO A 294 15.90 -5.66 21.65
N ILE A 295 15.94 -4.55 20.90
CA ILE A 295 15.31 -3.29 21.30
C ILE A 295 13.79 -3.41 21.20
N CYS A 296 13.28 -3.90 20.08
CA CYS A 296 11.84 -4.14 19.89
C CYS A 296 11.31 -5.20 20.88
N ALA A 297 12.07 -6.27 21.12
CA ALA A 297 11.74 -7.29 22.12
C ALA A 297 11.67 -6.71 23.54
N LEU A 298 12.62 -5.84 23.91
CA LEU A 298 12.60 -5.16 25.20
C LEU A 298 11.40 -4.22 25.33
N GLN A 299 11.07 -3.46 24.27
CA GLN A 299 9.87 -2.61 24.26
C GLN A 299 8.60 -3.45 24.46
N ALA A 300 8.47 -4.58 23.76
CA ALA A 300 7.34 -5.48 23.92
C ALA A 300 7.22 -6.00 25.36
N ALA A 301 8.34 -6.39 25.98
CA ALA A 301 8.37 -6.83 27.37
C ALA A 301 7.98 -5.74 28.36
N MET A 302 8.45 -4.48 28.14
CA MET A 302 8.07 -3.32 28.94
C MET A 302 6.59 -2.97 28.84
N GLU A 303 5.98 -3.21 27.67
CA GLU A 303 4.55 -3.06 27.43
C GLU A 303 3.72 -4.22 28.04
N GLY A 304 4.37 -5.19 28.69
CA GLY A 304 3.72 -6.32 29.36
C GLY A 304 3.34 -7.48 28.44
N TYR A 305 3.88 -7.54 27.24
CA TYR A 305 3.71 -8.70 26.36
C TYR A 305 4.72 -9.80 26.72
N ARG A 306 4.28 -11.04 26.56
CA ARG A 306 5.19 -12.18 26.66
C ARG A 306 5.95 -12.32 25.33
N VAL A 307 7.27 -12.23 25.39
CA VAL A 307 8.15 -12.44 24.23
C VAL A 307 8.59 -13.89 24.22
N VAL A 308 8.38 -14.59 23.09
CA VAL A 308 8.66 -16.03 22.92
C VAL A 308 9.22 -16.30 21.53
N THR A 309 9.65 -17.54 21.26
CA THR A 309 9.95 -17.98 19.89
C THR A 309 8.72 -18.58 19.20
N MET A 310 8.72 -18.64 17.87
CA MET A 310 7.64 -19.26 17.11
C MET A 310 7.52 -20.75 17.44
N GLU A 311 8.65 -21.46 17.65
CA GLU A 311 8.68 -22.87 18.03
C GLU A 311 8.00 -23.12 19.37
N TYR A 312 8.14 -22.19 20.33
CA TYR A 312 7.47 -22.26 21.61
C TYR A 312 5.96 -22.03 21.50
N ALA A 313 5.56 -21.12 20.60
CA ALA A 313 4.17 -20.68 20.47
C ALA A 313 3.31 -21.62 19.60
N ALA A 314 3.93 -22.34 18.66
CA ALA A 314 3.24 -23.03 17.58
C ALA A 314 2.14 -24.00 18.04
N ASP A 315 2.37 -24.79 19.10
CA ASP A 315 1.42 -25.74 19.64
C ASP A 315 0.43 -25.16 20.68
N LYS A 316 0.57 -23.88 21.02
CA LYS A 316 -0.14 -23.22 22.12
C LYS A 316 -1.12 -22.13 21.68
N ALA A 317 -0.82 -21.45 20.58
CA ALA A 317 -1.59 -20.29 20.15
C ALA A 317 -2.78 -20.68 19.26
N ASP A 318 -3.75 -19.79 19.19
CA ASP A 318 -4.98 -19.94 18.42
C ASP A 318 -4.97 -19.06 17.17
N ILE A 319 -4.26 -17.91 17.21
CA ILE A 319 -4.15 -16.94 16.13
C ILE A 319 -2.67 -16.62 15.91
N PHE A 320 -2.23 -16.63 14.67
CA PHE A 320 -0.86 -16.29 14.26
C PHE A 320 -0.92 -15.18 13.21
N VAL A 321 -0.20 -14.07 13.47
CA VAL A 321 -0.15 -12.91 12.60
C VAL A 321 1.31 -12.59 12.30
N THR A 322 1.69 -12.51 11.01
CA THR A 322 3.02 -12.06 10.60
C THR A 322 3.00 -10.58 10.23
N THR A 323 4.05 -9.83 10.61
CA THR A 323 4.14 -8.37 10.52
C THR A 323 5.57 -7.88 10.23
N THR A 324 6.44 -8.76 9.73
CA THR A 324 7.90 -8.54 9.73
C THR A 324 8.45 -8.00 8.41
N GLY A 325 7.74 -8.19 7.31
CA GLY A 325 8.26 -7.94 5.96
C GLY A 325 9.43 -8.88 5.58
N ASN A 326 9.63 -9.99 6.33
CA ASN A 326 10.71 -10.94 6.13
C ASN A 326 10.19 -12.18 5.35
N PHE A 327 10.95 -13.25 5.32
CA PHE A 327 10.71 -14.45 4.55
C PHE A 327 10.58 -15.67 5.46
N LYS A 328 9.54 -16.50 5.22
CA LYS A 328 9.29 -17.77 5.93
C LYS A 328 9.35 -17.67 7.46
N VAL A 329 8.72 -16.66 8.01
CA VAL A 329 8.60 -16.47 9.47
C VAL A 329 7.75 -17.57 10.10
N ILE A 330 6.69 -17.97 9.40
CA ILE A 330 5.91 -19.18 9.73
C ILE A 330 6.23 -20.25 8.69
N THR A 331 6.94 -21.28 9.13
CA THR A 331 7.37 -22.42 8.29
C THR A 331 6.35 -23.56 8.32
N HIS A 332 6.50 -24.52 7.40
CA HIS A 332 5.76 -25.78 7.44
C HIS A 332 5.84 -26.48 8.82
N ALA A 333 7.05 -26.53 9.43
CA ALA A 333 7.23 -27.18 10.72
C ALA A 333 6.43 -26.51 11.85
N HIS A 334 6.25 -25.18 11.79
CA HIS A 334 5.38 -24.45 12.71
C HIS A 334 3.91 -24.80 12.47
N MET A 335 3.44 -24.73 11.21
CA MET A 335 2.05 -25.01 10.84
C MET A 335 1.65 -26.47 11.17
N ALA A 336 2.58 -27.42 11.00
CA ALA A 336 2.34 -28.81 11.35
C ALA A 336 2.10 -29.03 12.86
N LYS A 337 2.63 -28.15 13.73
CA LYS A 337 2.44 -28.23 15.20
C LYS A 337 1.23 -27.44 15.70
N MET A 338 0.67 -26.55 14.88
CA MET A 338 -0.46 -25.70 15.30
C MET A 338 -1.67 -26.51 15.72
N LYS A 339 -2.49 -25.91 16.58
CA LYS A 339 -3.78 -26.49 16.98
C LYS A 339 -4.69 -26.70 15.78
N ASN A 340 -5.61 -27.65 15.90
CA ASN A 340 -6.72 -27.75 14.96
C ASN A 340 -7.53 -26.45 14.98
N GLN A 341 -7.86 -25.92 13.81
CA GLN A 341 -8.55 -24.63 13.61
C GLN A 341 -7.74 -23.38 14.02
N ALA A 342 -6.42 -23.48 14.14
CA ALA A 342 -5.59 -22.30 14.31
C ALA A 342 -5.73 -21.35 13.10
N ILE A 343 -5.86 -20.05 13.36
CA ILE A 343 -5.96 -19.01 12.34
C ILE A 343 -4.56 -18.52 12.03
N VAL A 344 -4.20 -18.52 10.75
CA VAL A 344 -2.90 -18.05 10.26
C VAL A 344 -3.12 -16.97 9.25
N CYS A 345 -2.55 -15.80 9.49
CA CYS A 345 -2.69 -14.64 8.58
C CYS A 345 -1.44 -13.77 8.57
N ASN A 346 -1.35 -12.94 7.54
CA ASN A 346 -0.29 -11.99 7.33
C ASN A 346 -0.88 -10.58 7.17
N ILE A 347 -0.22 -9.57 7.71
CA ILE A 347 -0.52 -8.16 7.48
C ILE A 347 0.71 -7.39 6.96
N GLY A 348 1.83 -8.09 6.71
CA GLY A 348 2.96 -7.56 5.95
C GLY A 348 2.65 -7.47 4.47
N HIS A 349 3.38 -6.63 3.73
CA HIS A 349 3.05 -6.30 2.34
C HIS A 349 3.05 -7.52 1.39
N PHE A 350 4.03 -8.41 1.49
CA PHE A 350 4.15 -9.60 0.64
C PHE A 350 3.66 -10.88 1.30
N ASP A 351 3.36 -11.89 0.49
CA ASP A 351 2.80 -13.19 0.88
C ASP A 351 3.85 -14.23 1.30
N ASN A 352 5.10 -13.89 1.37
CA ASN A 352 6.21 -14.80 1.61
C ASN A 352 6.62 -14.96 3.09
N GLU A 353 5.97 -14.24 4.01
CA GLU A 353 6.20 -14.41 5.46
C GLU A 353 5.68 -15.78 5.97
N ILE A 354 4.63 -16.29 5.36
CA ILE A 354 4.09 -17.64 5.61
C ILE A 354 4.55 -18.56 4.47
N ASP A 355 5.15 -19.69 4.78
CA ASP A 355 5.61 -20.66 3.78
C ASP A 355 4.45 -21.43 3.14
N VAL A 356 3.59 -20.69 2.42
CA VAL A 356 2.39 -21.24 1.77
C VAL A 356 2.76 -22.26 0.69
N ALA A 357 3.86 -22.08 -0.03
CA ALA A 357 4.33 -23.00 -1.04
C ALA A 357 4.58 -24.43 -0.46
N SER A 358 4.98 -24.52 0.81
CA SER A 358 5.15 -25.82 1.47
C SER A 358 3.86 -26.62 1.67
N LEU A 359 2.71 -25.99 1.41
CA LEU A 359 1.37 -26.58 1.56
C LEU A 359 0.74 -27.00 0.22
N GLU A 360 1.45 -26.89 -0.92
CA GLU A 360 0.93 -27.24 -2.24
C GLU A 360 0.43 -28.69 -2.36
N GLY A 361 1.07 -29.62 -1.67
CA GLY A 361 0.67 -31.03 -1.66
C GLY A 361 -0.51 -31.38 -0.72
N TYR A 362 -1.03 -30.40 0.00
CA TYR A 362 -2.11 -30.60 0.97
C TYR A 362 -3.48 -30.43 0.31
N ARG A 363 -4.52 -30.99 0.93
CA ARG A 363 -5.89 -30.73 0.53
C ARG A 363 -6.32 -29.34 1.03
N TRP A 364 -6.80 -28.50 0.13
CA TRP A 364 -7.39 -27.22 0.42
C TRP A 364 -8.91 -27.29 0.27
N GLU A 365 -9.63 -26.59 1.16
CA GLU A 365 -11.06 -26.46 1.13
C GLU A 365 -11.41 -24.98 1.34
N GLU A 366 -11.83 -24.30 0.28
CA GLU A 366 -12.29 -22.92 0.36
C GLU A 366 -13.63 -22.89 1.11
N ILE A 367 -13.67 -22.18 2.23
CA ILE A 367 -14.87 -22.01 3.05
C ILE A 367 -15.71 -20.86 2.50
N LYS A 368 -15.06 -19.78 2.14
CA LYS A 368 -15.57 -18.60 1.44
C LYS A 368 -14.38 -17.85 0.84
N PRO A 369 -14.59 -16.90 -0.06
CA PRO A 369 -13.49 -16.15 -0.66
C PRO A 369 -12.47 -15.67 0.38
N GLN A 370 -11.19 -15.96 0.15
CA GLN A 370 -10.05 -15.60 1.01
C GLN A 370 -9.99 -16.32 2.38
N VAL A 371 -10.77 -17.36 2.58
CA VAL A 371 -10.76 -18.16 3.82
C VAL A 371 -10.67 -19.64 3.45
N ASP A 372 -9.51 -20.24 3.66
CA ASP A 372 -9.22 -21.60 3.28
C ASP A 372 -8.90 -22.48 4.49
N HIS A 373 -9.45 -23.70 4.54
CA HIS A 373 -8.90 -24.78 5.35
C HIS A 373 -7.74 -25.42 4.59
N VAL A 374 -6.59 -25.56 5.23
CA VAL A 374 -5.52 -26.45 4.80
C VAL A 374 -5.57 -27.68 5.68
N ILE A 375 -5.80 -28.86 5.08
CA ILE A 375 -6.05 -30.11 5.76
C ILE A 375 -4.79 -30.96 5.78
N PHE A 376 -4.27 -31.22 6.97
CA PHE A 376 -3.08 -32.05 7.20
C PHE A 376 -3.39 -33.54 7.12
N PRO A 377 -2.39 -34.43 6.89
CA PRO A 377 -2.61 -35.87 6.74
C PRO A 377 -3.24 -36.54 7.94
N ASP A 378 -3.07 -36.00 9.15
CA ASP A 378 -3.68 -36.46 10.39
C ASP A 378 -5.13 -36.00 10.58
N GLY A 379 -5.68 -35.27 9.62
CA GLY A 379 -7.03 -34.69 9.65
C GLY A 379 -7.13 -33.33 10.34
N LYS A 380 -6.06 -32.82 10.94
CA LYS A 380 -5.97 -31.51 11.50
C LYS A 380 -6.17 -30.45 10.39
N ARG A 381 -6.79 -29.32 10.72
CA ARG A 381 -7.02 -28.19 9.80
C ARG A 381 -6.46 -26.93 10.40
N ILE A 382 -5.83 -26.10 9.59
CA ILE A 382 -5.58 -24.70 9.92
C ILE A 382 -6.45 -23.81 9.01
N ILE A 383 -6.78 -22.62 9.49
CA ILE A 383 -7.50 -21.61 8.72
C ILE A 383 -6.47 -20.62 8.20
N LEU A 384 -6.20 -20.65 6.89
CA LEU A 384 -5.30 -19.71 6.24
C LEU A 384 -6.12 -18.59 5.61
N LEU A 385 -5.80 -17.35 5.97
CA LEU A 385 -6.52 -16.16 5.47
C LEU A 385 -5.75 -15.52 4.30
N ALA A 386 -6.51 -15.07 3.31
CA ALA A 386 -6.04 -14.40 2.10
C ALA A 386 -4.86 -15.12 1.42
N LYS A 387 -4.78 -16.45 1.56
CA LYS A 387 -3.67 -17.28 1.02
C LYS A 387 -2.28 -16.78 1.44
N GLY A 388 -2.16 -16.24 2.66
CA GLY A 388 -0.92 -15.65 3.18
C GLY A 388 -0.65 -14.21 2.76
N ARG A 389 -1.51 -13.61 1.92
CA ARG A 389 -1.44 -12.19 1.53
C ARG A 389 -2.03 -11.29 2.62
N LEU A 390 -2.08 -9.99 2.38
CA LEU A 390 -2.61 -8.98 3.30
C LEU A 390 -4.03 -9.30 3.77
N VAL A 391 -4.19 -9.72 5.02
CA VAL A 391 -5.50 -10.11 5.60
C VAL A 391 -6.47 -8.93 5.68
N ASN A 392 -5.97 -7.74 5.97
CA ASN A 392 -6.78 -6.53 6.12
C ASN A 392 -7.42 -6.07 4.80
N LEU A 393 -6.79 -6.33 3.67
CA LEU A 393 -7.29 -6.00 2.33
C LEU A 393 -7.94 -7.21 1.65
N GLY A 394 -7.39 -8.41 1.83
CA GLY A 394 -7.96 -9.64 1.28
C GLY A 394 -9.30 -9.98 1.90
N CYS A 395 -9.39 -9.93 3.23
CA CYS A 395 -10.59 -10.28 4.00
C CYS A 395 -11.40 -9.07 4.49
N GLY A 396 -10.85 -7.85 4.37
CA GLY A 396 -11.48 -6.60 4.80
C GLY A 396 -11.41 -5.52 3.73
N THR A 397 -11.45 -4.28 4.16
CA THR A 397 -11.44 -3.08 3.30
C THR A 397 -10.19 -2.21 3.48
N GLY A 398 -9.20 -2.71 4.24
CA GLY A 398 -7.93 -2.03 4.49
C GLY A 398 -8.02 -1.00 5.62
N HIS A 399 -7.09 -0.04 5.58
CA HIS A 399 -6.98 0.99 6.60
C HIS A 399 -8.12 2.02 6.53
N PRO A 400 -8.54 2.61 7.67
CA PRO A 400 -9.58 3.60 7.71
C PRO A 400 -9.17 4.90 6.99
N SER A 401 -10.17 5.61 6.47
CA SER A 401 -9.98 6.82 5.65
C SER A 401 -9.15 7.90 6.35
N TYR A 402 -9.36 8.11 7.65
CA TYR A 402 -8.63 9.13 8.41
C TYR A 402 -7.11 8.88 8.43
N VAL A 403 -6.70 7.63 8.59
CA VAL A 403 -5.27 7.24 8.55
C VAL A 403 -4.71 7.43 7.15
N MET A 404 -5.43 6.97 6.13
CA MET A 404 -5.00 7.11 4.74
C MET A 404 -4.95 8.56 4.28
N SER A 405 -5.71 9.47 4.91
CA SER A 405 -5.58 10.91 4.68
C SER A 405 -4.17 11.43 4.97
N SER A 406 -3.51 10.92 6.01
CA SER A 406 -2.11 11.29 6.32
C SER A 406 -1.14 10.74 5.28
N SER A 407 -1.24 9.45 4.95
CA SER A 407 -0.36 8.79 3.97
C SER A 407 -0.49 9.45 2.61
N PHE A 408 -1.71 9.66 2.14
CA PHE A 408 -1.97 10.24 0.82
C PHE A 408 -1.70 11.75 0.75
N ALA A 409 -1.81 12.48 1.86
CA ALA A 409 -1.31 13.86 1.94
C ALA A 409 0.22 13.90 1.72
N ASN A 410 0.97 12.98 2.34
CA ASN A 410 2.40 12.84 2.12
C ASN A 410 2.70 12.47 0.65
N GLN A 411 1.94 11.54 0.05
CA GLN A 411 2.11 11.17 -1.36
C GLN A 411 1.91 12.36 -2.30
N VAL A 412 0.84 13.12 -2.12
CA VAL A 412 0.55 14.30 -2.96
C VAL A 412 1.65 15.34 -2.83
N LEU A 413 2.10 15.64 -1.60
CA LEU A 413 3.19 16.61 -1.38
C LEU A 413 4.51 16.12 -1.95
N ALA A 414 4.81 14.81 -1.86
CA ALA A 414 5.99 14.20 -2.46
C ALA A 414 5.95 14.26 -3.99
N GLN A 415 4.80 14.00 -4.61
CA GLN A 415 4.61 14.14 -6.06
C GLN A 415 4.81 15.60 -6.51
N ILE A 416 4.25 16.57 -5.78
CA ILE A 416 4.42 18.00 -6.07
C ILE A 416 5.90 18.40 -5.96
N GLU A 417 6.57 18.01 -4.86
CA GLU A 417 7.97 18.34 -4.61
C GLU A 417 8.87 17.75 -5.70
N LEU A 418 8.70 16.47 -5.98
CA LEU A 418 9.52 15.76 -6.97
C LEU A 418 9.26 16.27 -8.39
N TRP A 419 8.01 16.62 -8.75
CA TRP A 419 7.66 17.17 -10.04
C TRP A 419 8.19 18.59 -10.25
N SER A 420 7.97 19.46 -9.25
CA SER A 420 8.29 20.89 -9.35
C SER A 420 9.78 21.18 -9.18
N HIS A 421 10.46 20.39 -8.35
CA HIS A 421 11.85 20.61 -7.94
C HIS A 421 12.79 19.46 -8.32
N ASN A 422 12.44 18.65 -9.31
CA ASN A 422 13.19 17.45 -9.73
C ASN A 422 14.71 17.69 -9.87
N LYS A 423 15.11 18.85 -10.36
CA LYS A 423 16.54 19.20 -10.54
C LYS A 423 17.34 19.26 -9.23
N ASN A 424 16.67 19.38 -8.10
CA ASN A 424 17.30 19.43 -6.78
C ASN A 424 17.60 18.01 -6.24
N TYR A 425 17.08 16.98 -6.89
CA TYR A 425 17.17 15.61 -6.45
C TYR A 425 17.95 14.75 -7.46
N PRO A 426 19.27 14.59 -7.31
CA PRO A 426 20.03 13.56 -8.03
C PRO A 426 19.44 12.17 -7.79
N VAL A 427 19.85 11.16 -8.58
CA VAL A 427 19.43 9.78 -8.34
C VAL A 427 19.79 9.36 -6.91
N GLY A 428 18.81 9.00 -6.14
CA GLY A 428 18.93 8.65 -4.73
C GLY A 428 17.56 8.39 -4.10
N VAL A 429 17.54 8.03 -2.82
CA VAL A 429 16.32 7.82 -2.04
C VAL A 429 16.24 8.90 -0.95
N TYR A 430 15.16 9.65 -0.93
CA TYR A 430 14.94 10.82 -0.07
C TYR A 430 13.71 10.63 0.81
N VAL A 431 13.69 11.28 1.96
CA VAL A 431 12.51 11.40 2.84
C VAL A 431 11.98 12.84 2.72
N LEU A 432 10.69 13.03 2.85
CA LEU A 432 10.09 14.36 2.86
C LEU A 432 10.68 15.22 4.01
N PRO A 433 10.97 16.53 3.74
CA PRO A 433 11.42 17.44 4.79
C PRO A 433 10.48 17.47 5.98
N LYS A 434 11.02 17.55 7.20
CA LYS A 434 10.25 17.58 8.45
C LYS A 434 9.15 18.64 8.47
N LYS A 435 9.40 19.78 7.83
CA LYS A 435 8.39 20.85 7.69
C LYS A 435 7.13 20.39 6.96
N LEU A 436 7.26 19.56 5.92
CA LEU A 436 6.11 19.02 5.17
C LEU A 436 5.39 17.94 5.99
N ASP A 437 6.13 17.12 6.72
CA ASP A 437 5.58 16.13 7.64
C ASP A 437 4.74 16.78 8.75
N GLU A 438 5.26 17.87 9.39
CA GLU A 438 4.49 18.67 10.34
C GLU A 438 3.28 19.36 9.71
N HIS A 439 3.38 19.79 8.44
CA HIS A 439 2.25 20.38 7.71
C HIS A 439 1.11 19.37 7.57
N VAL A 440 1.41 18.14 7.16
CA VAL A 440 0.41 17.06 7.10
C VAL A 440 -0.27 16.86 8.45
N ALA A 441 0.50 16.80 9.55
CA ALA A 441 -0.08 16.68 10.89
C ALA A 441 -1.05 17.84 11.20
N ARG A 442 -0.66 19.08 10.93
CA ARG A 442 -1.51 20.27 11.17
C ARG A 442 -2.85 20.21 10.41
N LEU A 443 -2.84 19.73 9.17
CA LEU A 443 -4.05 19.57 8.35
C LEU A 443 -5.04 18.58 8.97
N GLN A 444 -4.54 17.52 9.64
CA GLN A 444 -5.37 16.52 10.30
C GLN A 444 -5.99 17.00 11.62
N LEU A 445 -5.27 17.86 12.38
CA LEU A 445 -5.66 18.27 13.73
C LEU A 445 -7.00 19.00 13.79
N LYS A 446 -7.35 19.75 12.73
CA LYS A 446 -8.60 20.53 12.67
C LYS A 446 -9.84 19.64 12.80
N LYS A 447 -9.85 18.48 12.19
CA LYS A 447 -10.97 17.52 12.26
C LYS A 447 -11.17 16.98 13.69
N LEU A 448 -10.08 16.86 14.44
CA LEU A 448 -10.09 16.36 15.81
C LEU A 448 -10.33 17.46 16.85
N ASN A 449 -10.57 18.71 16.45
CA ASN A 449 -10.70 19.86 17.35
C ASN A 449 -9.52 20.03 18.31
N VAL A 450 -8.31 19.67 17.86
CA VAL A 450 -7.09 19.80 18.65
C VAL A 450 -6.67 21.26 18.71
N GLN A 451 -6.36 21.74 19.91
CA GLN A 451 -5.79 23.05 20.18
C GLN A 451 -4.32 22.90 20.51
N LEU A 452 -3.44 23.37 19.64
CA LEU A 452 -2.00 23.35 19.89
C LEU A 452 -1.60 24.50 20.81
N THR A 453 -0.71 24.21 21.76
CA THR A 453 0.00 25.24 22.50
C THR A 453 0.99 25.95 21.58
N GLU A 454 1.02 27.28 21.63
CA GLU A 454 1.98 28.08 20.90
C GLU A 454 3.20 28.43 21.77
N LEU A 455 4.40 28.35 21.18
CA LEU A 455 5.62 28.80 21.85
C LEU A 455 5.65 30.34 21.94
N THR A 456 6.07 30.86 23.08
CA THR A 456 6.51 32.27 23.17
C THR A 456 7.87 32.43 22.47
N ALA A 457 8.24 33.65 22.14
CA ALA A 457 9.56 33.93 21.55
C ALA A 457 10.70 33.50 22.47
N GLU A 458 10.54 33.67 23.80
CA GLU A 458 11.52 33.25 24.80
C GLU A 458 11.66 31.72 24.85
N GLN A 459 10.54 31.00 24.82
CA GLN A 459 10.54 29.52 24.79
C GLN A 459 11.20 28.99 23.52
N ALA A 460 10.87 29.54 22.36
CA ALA A 460 11.47 29.15 21.11
C ALA A 460 12.98 29.39 21.08
N ALA A 461 13.44 30.56 21.60
CA ALA A 461 14.85 30.87 21.74
C ALA A 461 15.56 29.95 22.73
N TYR A 462 14.93 29.63 23.87
CA TYR A 462 15.51 28.73 24.89
C TYR A 462 15.82 27.34 24.36
N ILE A 463 14.91 26.75 23.52
CA ILE A 463 15.10 25.42 22.93
C ILE A 463 15.71 25.48 21.53
N ASN A 464 16.07 26.66 21.05
CA ASN A 464 16.70 26.89 19.74
C ASN A 464 15.92 26.32 18.56
N VAL A 465 14.62 26.58 18.49
CA VAL A 465 13.75 26.25 17.37
C VAL A 465 13.01 27.49 16.85
N ASN A 466 12.54 27.44 15.61
CA ASN A 466 11.63 28.44 15.10
C ASN A 466 10.26 28.34 15.80
N LYS A 467 9.62 29.50 16.08
CA LYS A 467 8.28 29.51 16.68
C LYS A 467 7.26 28.68 15.89
N GLU A 468 7.40 28.64 14.58
CA GLU A 468 6.51 27.95 13.64
C GLU A 468 6.97 26.53 13.28
N GLY A 469 8.04 26.04 13.91
CA GLY A 469 8.64 24.75 13.59
C GLY A 469 9.69 24.80 12.45
N PRO A 470 10.23 23.66 12.04
CA PRO A 470 10.02 22.34 12.64
C PRO A 470 10.54 22.27 14.08
N TYR A 471 9.80 21.54 14.94
CA TYR A 471 10.11 21.45 16.37
C TYR A 471 11.14 20.36 16.71
N LYS A 472 11.43 19.47 15.75
CA LYS A 472 12.41 18.40 15.86
C LYS A 472 13.37 18.42 14.67
N SER A 473 14.55 17.88 14.87
CA SER A 473 15.54 17.74 13.79
C SER A 473 15.07 16.78 12.71
N GLU A 474 15.62 16.88 11.48
CA GLU A 474 15.23 16.08 10.31
C GLU A 474 15.34 14.56 10.58
N HIS A 475 16.29 14.13 11.38
CA HIS A 475 16.53 12.72 11.68
C HIS A 475 15.82 12.21 12.95
N TYR A 476 15.04 13.06 13.64
CA TYR A 476 14.28 12.61 14.80
C TYR A 476 13.13 11.68 14.37
N ARG A 477 13.02 10.54 15.04
CA ARG A 477 11.94 9.57 14.88
C ARG A 477 11.14 9.49 16.18
N TYR A 478 9.84 9.79 16.09
CA TYR A 478 8.90 9.83 17.23
C TYR A 478 8.67 8.46 17.85
#